data_05af9fd0e1100b1e949f6adbefe6929a
#
_entry.id   05af9fd0e1100b1e949f6adbefe6929a
#
_cell.length_a   1.000
_cell.length_b   1.000
_cell.length_c   1.000
_cell.angle_alpha   90.00
_cell.angle_beta   90.00
_cell.angle_gamma   90.00
#
_symmetry.space_group_name_H-M   'P 1'
#
loop_
_entity.id
_entity.type
_entity.pdbx_description
1 polymer ?
#
loop_
_entity_poly.entity_id
_entity_poly.type
_entity_poly.pdbx_seq_one_letter_code
_entity_poly.pdbx_strand_id
1 'polypeptide(L)'
;MSEINYQALREKAEKATKGSYIVGHTSVNQHGNLTGVFVCQKWKGEPGGVIAECHVNCLIESDAQAYANAEFIAEANPATVLELLDERERNQQYIKRRDQENEGIALTVGKLRVELEAAKSKLNEQREYYEGVIADGSKRIAELEKQCAEWERKALSNFEECAAMAERIEEMQTKSAPDSFGIIGE
;
A
#
# COMPACT_ATOMS: atom_id res chain seq x y z
N MET A 1 -3.12 -26.43 -28.67
CA MET A 1 -4.19 -25.52 -29.19
C MET A 1 -3.52 -24.55 -30.14
N SER A 2 -4.01 -24.40 -31.38
CA SER A 2 -3.46 -23.43 -32.32
C SER A 2 -3.75 -22.02 -31.78
N GLU A 3 -2.76 -21.14 -31.78
CA GLU A 3 -2.90 -19.75 -31.41
C GLU A 3 -3.83 -19.03 -32.39
N ILE A 4 -4.80 -18.26 -31.86
CA ILE A 4 -5.75 -17.52 -32.71
C ILE A 4 -5.01 -16.33 -33.34
N ASN A 5 -5.00 -16.25 -34.66
CA ASN A 5 -4.49 -15.09 -35.38
C ASN A 5 -5.58 -14.01 -35.43
N TYR A 6 -5.58 -13.12 -34.43
CA TYR A 6 -6.58 -12.05 -34.29
C TYR A 6 -6.55 -11.04 -35.42
N GLN A 7 -5.37 -10.75 -35.98
CA GLN A 7 -5.24 -9.82 -37.11
C GLN A 7 -5.89 -10.42 -38.38
N ALA A 8 -5.62 -11.67 -38.68
CA ALA A 8 -6.25 -12.33 -39.80
C ALA A 8 -7.77 -12.47 -39.66
N LEU A 9 -8.26 -12.68 -38.42
CA LEU A 9 -9.70 -12.70 -38.12
C LEU A 9 -10.34 -11.31 -38.34
N ARG A 10 -9.70 -10.24 -37.91
CA ARG A 10 -10.14 -8.87 -38.13
C ARG A 10 -10.26 -8.56 -39.61
N GLU A 11 -9.23 -8.85 -40.42
CA GLU A 11 -9.23 -8.62 -41.86
C GLU A 11 -10.36 -9.36 -42.58
N LYS A 12 -10.67 -10.59 -42.13
CA LYS A 12 -11.80 -11.37 -42.70
C LYS A 12 -13.15 -10.75 -42.33
N ALA A 13 -13.29 -10.32 -41.06
CA ALA A 13 -14.52 -9.67 -40.59
C ALA A 13 -14.76 -8.33 -41.32
N GLU A 14 -13.74 -7.53 -41.55
CA GLU A 14 -13.83 -6.26 -42.30
C GLU A 14 -14.23 -6.45 -43.77
N LYS A 15 -13.83 -7.56 -44.38
CA LYS A 15 -14.16 -7.89 -45.77
C LYS A 15 -15.49 -8.61 -45.95
N ALA A 16 -16.06 -9.17 -44.87
CA ALA A 16 -17.33 -9.89 -44.93
C ALA A 16 -18.51 -8.94 -45.13
N THR A 17 -19.65 -9.51 -45.46
CA THR A 17 -20.90 -8.75 -45.63
C THR A 17 -21.25 -7.98 -44.37
N LYS A 18 -21.32 -6.68 -44.47
CA LYS A 18 -21.59 -5.77 -43.33
C LYS A 18 -23.02 -5.84 -42.85
N GLY A 19 -23.21 -5.55 -41.57
CA GLY A 19 -24.54 -5.48 -40.93
C GLY A 19 -24.79 -6.68 -40.03
N SER A 20 -25.94 -6.69 -39.39
CA SER A 20 -26.38 -7.79 -38.55
C SER A 20 -26.93 -8.94 -39.40
N TYR A 21 -26.83 -10.15 -38.89
CA TYR A 21 -27.37 -11.33 -39.51
C TYR A 21 -28.60 -11.83 -38.73
N ILE A 22 -29.42 -12.62 -39.38
CA ILE A 22 -30.64 -13.19 -38.82
C ILE A 22 -30.85 -14.59 -39.38
N VAL A 23 -31.39 -15.51 -38.60
CA VAL A 23 -31.93 -16.77 -39.09
C VAL A 23 -33.18 -16.46 -39.89
N GLY A 24 -33.22 -16.88 -41.16
CA GLY A 24 -34.27 -16.52 -42.08
C GLY A 24 -35.05 -17.71 -42.61
N HIS A 25 -34.72 -18.09 -43.83
CA HIS A 25 -35.46 -19.16 -44.53
C HIS A 25 -35.02 -20.57 -44.10
N THR A 26 -35.88 -21.56 -44.40
CA THR A 26 -35.57 -22.96 -44.24
C THR A 26 -35.82 -23.67 -45.57
N SER A 27 -35.05 -24.73 -45.82
CA SER A 27 -35.30 -25.68 -46.93
C SER A 27 -35.86 -26.98 -46.38
N VAL A 28 -36.78 -27.58 -47.14
CA VAL A 28 -37.38 -28.89 -46.82
C VAL A 28 -37.33 -29.81 -48.02
N ASN A 29 -37.27 -31.13 -47.80
CA ASN A 29 -37.32 -32.13 -48.86
C ASN A 29 -38.77 -32.39 -49.31
N GLN A 30 -38.95 -33.28 -50.32
CA GLN A 30 -40.28 -33.63 -50.83
C GLN A 30 -41.21 -34.28 -49.81
N HIS A 31 -40.69 -34.68 -48.62
CA HIS A 31 -41.45 -35.31 -47.54
C HIS A 31 -41.75 -34.29 -46.40
N GLY A 32 -41.36 -33.02 -46.59
CA GLY A 32 -41.54 -31.95 -45.60
C GLY A 32 -40.53 -31.92 -44.46
N ASN A 33 -39.49 -32.77 -44.52
CA ASN A 33 -38.41 -32.76 -43.50
C ASN A 33 -37.44 -31.61 -43.80
N LEU A 34 -36.98 -30.97 -42.69
CA LEU A 34 -35.99 -29.87 -42.77
C LEU A 34 -34.68 -30.40 -43.40
N THR A 35 -34.13 -29.66 -44.37
CA THR A 35 -32.84 -29.97 -45.00
C THR A 35 -31.79 -28.91 -44.74
N GLY A 36 -32.21 -27.67 -44.39
CA GLY A 36 -31.29 -26.61 -44.07
C GLY A 36 -31.98 -25.39 -43.44
N VAL A 37 -31.20 -24.66 -42.66
CA VAL A 37 -31.55 -23.39 -42.05
C VAL A 37 -30.61 -22.32 -42.56
N PHE A 38 -31.16 -21.21 -43.10
CA PHE A 38 -30.37 -20.14 -43.72
C PHE A 38 -30.10 -19.00 -42.77
N VAL A 39 -28.84 -18.56 -42.70
CA VAL A 39 -28.42 -17.28 -42.11
C VAL A 39 -28.46 -16.23 -43.21
N CYS A 40 -29.20 -15.16 -42.98
CA CYS A 40 -29.39 -14.10 -43.94
C CYS A 40 -28.85 -12.75 -43.39
N GLN A 41 -28.45 -11.85 -44.28
CA GLN A 41 -28.26 -10.44 -43.92
C GLN A 41 -29.59 -9.85 -43.50
N LYS A 42 -29.63 -9.16 -42.34
CA LYS A 42 -30.82 -8.44 -41.90
C LYS A 42 -31.04 -7.16 -42.71
N TRP A 43 -32.16 -7.06 -43.39
CA TRP A 43 -32.54 -5.88 -44.18
C TRP A 43 -33.89 -5.35 -43.72
N LYS A 44 -33.92 -4.14 -43.18
CA LYS A 44 -35.17 -3.50 -42.68
C LYS A 44 -35.95 -4.36 -41.66
N GLY A 45 -35.24 -5.17 -40.88
CA GLY A 45 -35.85 -6.07 -39.89
C GLY A 45 -36.14 -7.47 -40.41
N GLU A 46 -36.07 -7.71 -41.70
CA GLU A 46 -36.44 -8.97 -42.35
C GLU A 46 -35.17 -9.70 -42.89
N PRO A 47 -35.24 -11.02 -43.14
CA PRO A 47 -34.17 -11.77 -43.81
C PRO A 47 -34.00 -11.28 -45.25
N GLY A 48 -32.78 -10.84 -45.56
CA GLY A 48 -32.37 -10.41 -46.90
C GLY A 48 -31.56 -11.48 -47.65
N GLY A 49 -30.37 -11.10 -48.17
CA GLY A 49 -29.52 -12.01 -48.88
C GLY A 49 -28.94 -13.14 -48.03
N VAL A 50 -28.88 -14.36 -48.55
CA VAL A 50 -28.32 -15.51 -47.84
C VAL A 50 -26.80 -15.38 -47.70
N ILE A 51 -26.31 -15.58 -46.46
CA ILE A 51 -24.91 -15.57 -46.08
C ILE A 51 -24.37 -16.99 -45.92
N ALA A 52 -25.14 -17.84 -45.26
CA ALA A 52 -24.75 -19.25 -45.01
C ALA A 52 -25.96 -20.16 -44.92
N GLU A 53 -25.74 -21.43 -45.09
CA GLU A 53 -26.76 -22.47 -44.90
C GLU A 53 -26.22 -23.55 -43.97
N CYS A 54 -26.99 -23.89 -42.92
CA CYS A 54 -26.74 -24.97 -42.00
C CYS A 54 -27.56 -26.21 -42.44
N HIS A 55 -26.93 -27.12 -43.13
CA HIS A 55 -27.58 -28.35 -43.61
C HIS A 55 -27.79 -29.37 -42.50
N VAL A 56 -28.99 -30.02 -42.49
CA VAL A 56 -29.24 -31.26 -41.77
C VAL A 56 -28.66 -32.42 -42.55
N ASN A 57 -27.70 -33.14 -41.93
CA ASN A 57 -26.98 -34.25 -42.57
C ASN A 57 -26.55 -35.27 -41.48
N CYS A 58 -25.76 -36.27 -41.88
CA CYS A 58 -25.27 -37.31 -40.96
C CYS A 58 -24.40 -36.82 -39.81
N LEU A 59 -23.92 -35.56 -39.83
CA LEU A 59 -23.16 -34.93 -38.74
C LEU A 59 -24.01 -33.98 -37.92
N ILE A 60 -25.06 -33.42 -38.51
CA ILE A 60 -26.06 -32.56 -37.87
C ILE A 60 -27.40 -33.31 -37.91
N GLU A 61 -27.61 -34.17 -36.92
CA GLU A 61 -28.66 -35.18 -36.93
C GLU A 61 -30.07 -34.63 -36.54
N SER A 62 -30.14 -33.39 -36.07
CA SER A 62 -31.42 -32.82 -35.63
C SER A 62 -31.66 -31.41 -36.17
N ASP A 63 -32.93 -31.09 -36.37
CA ASP A 63 -33.39 -29.74 -36.76
C ASP A 63 -32.94 -28.71 -35.69
N ALA A 64 -33.03 -29.07 -34.41
CA ALA A 64 -32.61 -28.22 -33.32
C ALA A 64 -31.11 -27.80 -33.41
N GLN A 65 -30.23 -28.75 -33.81
CA GLN A 65 -28.83 -28.44 -34.00
C GLN A 65 -28.56 -27.55 -35.22
N ALA A 66 -29.32 -27.72 -36.30
CA ALA A 66 -29.19 -26.86 -37.47
C ALA A 66 -29.63 -25.40 -37.15
N TYR A 67 -30.70 -25.23 -36.38
CA TYR A 67 -31.12 -23.92 -35.89
C TYR A 67 -30.07 -23.32 -34.93
N ALA A 68 -29.58 -24.06 -33.95
CA ALA A 68 -28.55 -23.56 -33.02
C ALA A 68 -27.28 -23.11 -33.73
N ASN A 69 -26.84 -23.84 -34.77
CA ASN A 69 -25.69 -23.47 -35.59
C ASN A 69 -25.97 -22.17 -36.37
N ALA A 70 -27.15 -22.04 -36.95
CA ALA A 70 -27.54 -20.84 -37.70
C ALA A 70 -27.68 -19.61 -36.79
N GLU A 71 -28.26 -19.75 -35.61
CA GLU A 71 -28.34 -18.71 -34.56
C GLU A 71 -26.95 -18.26 -34.13
N PHE A 72 -26.05 -19.21 -33.81
CA PHE A 72 -24.68 -18.89 -33.45
C PHE A 72 -23.95 -18.09 -34.56
N ILE A 73 -24.08 -18.50 -35.83
CA ILE A 73 -23.44 -17.81 -36.96
C ILE A 73 -24.06 -16.40 -37.12
N ALA A 74 -25.38 -16.24 -36.91
CA ALA A 74 -26.05 -14.97 -36.98
C ALA A 74 -25.56 -14.00 -35.90
N GLU A 75 -25.44 -14.46 -34.66
CA GLU A 75 -24.93 -13.67 -33.53
C GLU A 75 -23.42 -13.36 -33.65
N ALA A 76 -22.64 -14.31 -34.15
CA ALA A 76 -21.21 -14.15 -34.44
C ALA A 76 -20.93 -13.42 -35.77
N ASN A 77 -21.80 -12.47 -36.14
CA ASN A 77 -21.64 -11.68 -37.35
C ASN A 77 -20.38 -10.80 -37.30
N PRO A 78 -19.91 -10.27 -38.45
CA PRO A 78 -18.68 -9.50 -38.53
C PRO A 78 -18.63 -8.28 -37.59
N ALA A 79 -19.75 -7.62 -37.35
CA ALA A 79 -19.81 -6.47 -36.45
C ALA A 79 -19.51 -6.90 -34.98
N THR A 80 -20.17 -7.96 -34.50
CA THR A 80 -19.92 -8.56 -33.19
C THR A 80 -18.48 -9.00 -33.02
N VAL A 81 -17.90 -9.66 -34.06
CA VAL A 81 -16.50 -10.10 -34.01
C VAL A 81 -15.55 -8.91 -33.92
N LEU A 82 -15.78 -7.84 -34.68
CA LEU A 82 -14.95 -6.63 -34.64
C LEU A 82 -15.04 -5.96 -33.27
N GLU A 83 -16.25 -5.85 -32.70
CA GLU A 83 -16.46 -5.28 -31.36
C GLU A 83 -15.69 -6.06 -30.27
N LEU A 84 -15.76 -7.38 -30.29
CA LEU A 84 -15.03 -8.23 -29.37
C LEU A 84 -13.49 -8.10 -29.54
N LEU A 85 -13.01 -7.95 -30.76
CA LEU A 85 -11.60 -7.72 -31.03
C LEU A 85 -11.14 -6.35 -30.52
N ASP A 86 -11.96 -5.32 -30.68
CA ASP A 86 -11.68 -3.98 -30.16
C ASP A 86 -11.70 -3.95 -28.63
N GLU A 87 -12.66 -4.63 -28.00
CA GLU A 87 -12.68 -4.78 -26.55
C GLU A 87 -11.44 -5.49 -26.02
N ARG A 88 -11.05 -6.60 -26.66
CA ARG A 88 -9.83 -7.32 -26.32
C ARG A 88 -8.59 -6.42 -26.39
N GLU A 89 -8.47 -5.64 -27.47
CA GLU A 89 -7.35 -4.71 -27.65
C GLU A 89 -7.31 -3.63 -26.56
N ARG A 90 -8.45 -3.01 -26.25
CA ARG A 90 -8.59 -2.04 -25.14
C ARG A 90 -8.17 -2.67 -23.81
N ASN A 91 -8.61 -3.90 -23.54
CA ASN A 91 -8.27 -4.63 -22.31
C ASN A 91 -6.77 -4.93 -22.23
N GLN A 92 -6.13 -5.32 -23.34
CA GLN A 92 -4.68 -5.54 -23.37
C GLN A 92 -3.89 -4.25 -23.12
N GLN A 93 -4.30 -3.12 -23.72
CA GLN A 93 -3.68 -1.82 -23.46
C GLN A 93 -3.86 -1.38 -22.02
N TYR A 94 -5.05 -1.62 -21.44
CA TYR A 94 -5.31 -1.34 -20.03
C TYR A 94 -4.40 -2.17 -19.09
N ILE A 95 -4.30 -3.48 -19.33
CA ILE A 95 -3.43 -4.38 -18.55
C ILE A 95 -1.98 -3.89 -18.62
N LYS A 96 -1.47 -3.64 -19.82
CA LYS A 96 -0.10 -3.15 -20.02
C LYS A 96 0.19 -1.86 -19.25
N ARG A 97 -0.76 -0.91 -19.26
CA ARG A 97 -0.63 0.34 -18.49
C ARG A 97 -0.61 0.06 -16.99
N ARG A 98 -1.50 -0.80 -16.49
CA ARG A 98 -1.55 -1.18 -15.07
C ARG A 98 -0.26 -1.88 -14.60
N ASP A 99 0.31 -2.71 -15.45
CA ASP A 99 1.58 -3.37 -15.14
C ASP A 99 2.72 -2.34 -15.00
N GLN A 100 2.80 -1.36 -15.90
CA GLN A 100 3.77 -0.26 -15.81
C GLN A 100 3.57 0.60 -14.55
N GLU A 101 2.32 0.93 -14.20
CA GLU A 101 1.98 1.66 -12.98
C GLU A 101 2.40 0.86 -11.73
N ASN A 102 2.11 -0.44 -11.69
CA ASN A 102 2.48 -1.33 -10.59
C ASN A 102 4.00 -1.44 -10.41
N GLU A 103 4.75 -1.53 -11.53
CA GLU A 103 6.21 -1.53 -11.50
C GLU A 103 6.76 -0.23 -10.91
N GLY A 104 6.22 0.92 -11.32
CA GLY A 104 6.57 2.23 -10.76
C GLY A 104 6.28 2.34 -9.26
N ILE A 105 5.13 1.82 -8.81
CA ILE A 105 4.78 1.75 -7.39
C ILE A 105 5.75 0.85 -6.62
N ALA A 106 6.08 -0.32 -7.15
CA ALA A 106 7.01 -1.25 -6.51
C ALA A 106 8.40 -0.64 -6.31
N LEU A 107 8.91 0.08 -7.32
CA LEU A 107 10.18 0.82 -7.23
C LEU A 107 10.13 1.93 -6.17
N THR A 108 9.02 2.67 -6.11
CA THR A 108 8.82 3.74 -5.11
C THR A 108 8.77 3.17 -3.69
N VAL A 109 8.02 2.10 -3.48
CA VAL A 109 7.96 1.38 -2.18
C VAL A 109 9.33 0.88 -1.77
N GLY A 110 10.11 0.35 -2.72
CA GLY A 110 11.49 -0.08 -2.47
C GLY A 110 12.38 1.06 -1.95
N LYS A 111 12.35 2.23 -2.61
CA LYS A 111 13.10 3.43 -2.18
C LYS A 111 12.67 3.90 -0.79
N LEU A 112 11.36 4.03 -0.56
CA LEU A 112 10.83 4.48 0.74
C LEU A 112 11.20 3.52 1.89
N ARG A 113 11.28 2.21 1.65
CA ARG A 113 11.75 1.25 2.65
C ARG A 113 13.20 1.49 3.04
N VAL A 114 14.08 1.72 2.05
CA VAL A 114 15.50 2.01 2.32
C VAL A 114 15.65 3.31 3.11
N GLU A 115 14.92 4.37 2.73
CA GLU A 115 14.93 5.65 3.44
C GLU A 115 14.42 5.51 4.88
N LEU A 116 13.36 4.73 5.09
CA LEU A 116 12.81 4.44 6.42
C LEU A 116 13.82 3.74 7.32
N GLU A 117 14.50 2.71 6.81
CA GLU A 117 15.50 1.99 7.59
C GLU A 117 16.72 2.87 7.91
N ALA A 118 17.16 3.71 6.97
CA ALA A 118 18.21 4.70 7.22
C ALA A 118 17.80 5.74 8.29
N ALA A 119 16.56 6.21 8.26
CA ALA A 119 16.03 7.13 9.26
C ALA A 119 15.92 6.48 10.65
N LYS A 120 15.48 5.23 10.74
CA LYS A 120 15.44 4.46 11.99
C LYS A 120 16.84 4.25 12.57
N SER A 121 17.83 3.92 11.74
CA SER A 121 19.22 3.76 12.20
C SER A 121 19.74 5.05 12.83
N LYS A 122 19.57 6.19 12.15
CA LYS A 122 19.96 7.50 12.68
C LYS A 122 19.25 7.84 14.00
N LEU A 123 17.96 7.52 14.10
CA LEU A 123 17.19 7.76 15.33
C LEU A 123 17.72 6.91 16.50
N ASN A 124 18.06 5.65 16.25
CA ASN A 124 18.66 4.78 17.26
C ASN A 124 20.04 5.29 17.71
N GLU A 125 20.91 5.70 16.77
CA GLU A 125 22.20 6.29 17.09
C GLU A 125 22.06 7.56 17.97
N GLN A 126 21.11 8.43 17.64
CA GLN A 126 20.82 9.61 18.45
C GLN A 126 20.31 9.24 19.84
N ARG A 127 19.41 8.25 19.93
CA ARG A 127 18.90 7.77 21.22
C ARG A 127 20.02 7.24 22.11
N GLU A 128 20.87 6.38 21.60
CA GLU A 128 22.02 5.84 22.34
C GLU A 128 22.97 6.95 22.80
N TYR A 129 23.23 7.94 21.95
CA TYR A 129 24.03 9.10 22.33
C TYR A 129 23.42 9.87 23.51
N TYR A 130 22.12 10.20 23.45
CA TYR A 130 21.47 10.94 24.52
C TYR A 130 21.30 10.12 25.81
N GLU A 131 21.06 8.81 25.72
CA GLU A 131 21.06 7.91 26.87
C GLU A 131 22.43 7.91 27.57
N GLY A 132 23.52 7.91 26.82
CA GLY A 132 24.87 8.06 27.38
C GLY A 132 25.08 9.41 28.07
N VAL A 133 24.69 10.52 27.44
CA VAL A 133 24.81 11.86 28.03
C VAL A 133 23.99 11.98 29.34
N ILE A 134 22.78 11.44 29.35
CA ILE A 134 21.91 11.42 30.54
C ILE A 134 22.53 10.61 31.66
N ALA A 135 23.08 9.41 31.35
CA ALA A 135 23.73 8.57 32.33
C ALA A 135 24.95 9.25 32.96
N ASP A 136 25.80 9.91 32.16
CA ASP A 136 26.97 10.62 32.66
C ASP A 136 26.60 11.89 33.45
N GLY A 137 25.54 12.59 32.99
CA GLY A 137 24.95 13.70 33.75
C GLY A 137 24.46 13.27 35.13
N SER A 138 23.75 12.14 35.21
CA SER A 138 23.23 11.57 36.45
C SER A 138 24.36 11.19 37.42
N LYS A 139 25.44 10.59 36.94
CA LYS A 139 26.63 10.30 37.78
C LYS A 139 27.26 11.58 38.32
N ARG A 140 27.35 12.61 37.48
CA ARG A 140 27.94 13.88 37.90
C ARG A 140 27.08 14.61 38.94
N ILE A 141 25.75 14.56 38.82
CA ILE A 141 24.83 15.10 39.83
C ILE A 141 25.02 14.38 41.15
N ALA A 142 25.01 13.04 41.16
CA ALA A 142 25.21 12.26 42.39
C ALA A 142 26.55 12.56 43.08
N GLU A 143 27.62 12.75 42.31
CA GLU A 143 28.92 13.14 42.88
C GLU A 143 28.89 14.54 43.48
N LEU A 144 28.28 15.50 42.83
CA LEU A 144 28.12 16.87 43.35
C LEU A 144 27.24 16.92 44.62
N GLU A 145 26.14 16.18 44.64
CA GLU A 145 25.30 16.02 45.84
C GLU A 145 26.07 15.50 47.02
N LYS A 146 26.94 14.46 46.81
CA LYS A 146 27.80 13.92 47.83
C LYS A 146 28.81 14.99 48.36
N GLN A 147 29.41 15.74 47.44
CA GLN A 147 30.33 16.83 47.82
C GLN A 147 29.61 17.93 48.59
N CYS A 148 28.41 18.34 48.19
CA CYS A 148 27.59 19.31 48.93
C CYS A 148 27.33 18.82 50.34
N ALA A 149 26.85 17.61 50.54
CA ALA A 149 26.61 17.03 51.87
C ALA A 149 27.87 16.97 52.74
N GLU A 150 29.04 16.72 52.14
CA GLU A 150 30.31 16.73 52.84
C GLU A 150 30.71 18.15 53.27
N TRP A 151 30.52 19.14 52.44
CA TRP A 151 30.79 20.54 52.76
C TRP A 151 29.81 21.06 53.82
N GLU A 152 28.54 20.70 53.78
CA GLU A 152 27.56 21.05 54.80
C GLU A 152 27.94 20.50 56.19
N ARG A 153 28.37 19.24 56.23
CA ARG A 153 28.85 18.62 57.47
C ARG A 153 30.09 19.32 58.02
N LYS A 154 31.06 19.66 57.15
CA LYS A 154 32.26 20.41 57.58
C LYS A 154 31.93 21.81 58.07
N ALA A 155 30.98 22.49 57.43
CA ALA A 155 30.52 23.82 57.83
C ALA A 155 29.86 23.76 59.21
N LEU A 156 28.99 22.78 59.46
CA LEU A 156 28.36 22.56 60.77
C LEU A 156 29.41 22.31 61.88
N SER A 157 30.37 21.40 61.62
CA SER A 157 31.47 21.14 62.60
C SER A 157 32.30 22.37 62.92
N ASN A 158 32.66 23.16 61.91
CA ASN A 158 33.38 24.42 62.11
C ASN A 158 32.56 25.44 62.90
N PHE A 159 31.24 25.49 62.67
CA PHE A 159 30.37 26.37 63.43
C PHE A 159 30.29 25.99 64.90
N GLU A 160 30.17 24.68 65.21
CA GLU A 160 30.19 24.15 66.59
C GLU A 160 31.52 24.44 67.27
N GLU A 161 32.67 24.25 66.57
CA GLU A 161 34.01 24.60 67.11
C GLU A 161 34.15 26.11 67.41
N CYS A 162 33.64 26.97 66.52
CA CYS A 162 33.63 28.40 66.76
C CYS A 162 32.77 28.78 67.98
N ALA A 163 31.59 28.18 68.15
CA ALA A 163 30.74 28.42 69.31
C ALA A 163 31.42 27.98 70.60
N ALA A 164 32.04 26.79 70.63
CA ALA A 164 32.84 26.29 71.79
C ALA A 164 34.06 27.19 72.13
N MET A 165 34.73 27.73 71.11
CA MET A 165 35.81 28.72 71.34
C MET A 165 35.28 30.05 71.92
N ALA A 166 34.12 30.54 71.44
CA ALA A 166 33.49 31.75 71.97
C ALA A 166 33.16 31.60 73.48
N GLU A 167 32.56 30.47 73.85
CA GLU A 167 32.27 30.14 75.26
C GLU A 167 33.53 30.12 76.11
N ARG A 168 34.65 29.49 75.63
CA ARG A 168 35.92 29.50 76.37
C ARG A 168 36.50 30.89 76.51
N ILE A 169 36.36 31.76 75.53
CA ILE A 169 36.84 33.14 75.58
C ILE A 169 36.04 33.87 76.66
N GLU A 170 34.70 33.74 76.71
CA GLU A 170 33.91 34.31 77.74
C GLU A 170 34.26 33.83 79.15
N GLU A 171 34.47 32.54 79.36
CA GLU A 171 34.95 31.99 80.63
C GLU A 171 36.30 32.54 81.01
N MET A 172 37.25 32.70 80.11
CA MET A 172 38.53 33.28 80.44
C MET A 172 38.45 34.78 80.80
N GLN A 173 37.59 35.53 80.12
CA GLN A 173 37.35 36.92 80.42
C GLN A 173 36.75 37.11 81.80
N THR A 174 35.76 36.30 82.18
CA THR A 174 35.16 36.35 83.51
C THR A 174 36.13 35.97 84.63
N LYS A 175 37.05 34.96 84.39
CA LYS A 175 38.07 34.60 85.35
C LYS A 175 39.20 35.61 85.48
N SER A 176 39.43 36.44 84.50
CA SER A 176 40.50 37.48 84.49
C SER A 176 40.05 38.81 84.89
N ALA A 177 38.78 39.02 85.23
CA ALA A 177 38.24 40.29 85.79
C ALA A 177 38.86 40.41 87.22
N PRO A 178 39.61 41.46 87.55
CA PRO A 178 40.16 41.65 88.90
C PRO A 178 39.07 41.89 89.87
N ASP A 179 39.09 41.25 91.07
CA ASP A 179 38.27 41.56 92.19
C ASP A 179 38.55 43.01 92.59
N SER A 180 37.86 43.93 91.95
CA SER A 180 37.86 45.34 92.35
C SER A 180 36.67 45.65 93.29
N PHE A 181 36.68 45.13 94.48
CA PHE A 181 35.92 45.68 95.56
C PHE A 181 36.61 45.47 96.92
N GLY A 182 37.29 46.51 97.30
CA GLY A 182 37.74 46.65 98.65
C GLY A 182 38.36 47.99 98.86
N ILE A 183 37.59 49.01 98.94
CA ILE A 183 37.90 50.22 99.69
C ILE A 183 36.54 50.80 100.13
N ILE A 184 36.13 50.47 101.32
CA ILE A 184 36.28 51.02 102.64
C ILE A 184 36.20 52.54 102.67
N GLY A 185 35.14 52.95 103.28
CA GLY A 185 34.78 54.23 103.75
C GLY A 185 35.66 54.82 104.80
N GLU A 186 35.47 55.96 104.96
CA GLU A 186 35.18 56.76 106.22
C GLU A 186 34.60 58.05 105.78
#